data_86d0db912f411ba2a0ebc0e93e3f9760
#
_entry.id   86d0db912f411ba2a0ebc0e93e3f9760
#
_cell.length_a   1.000
_cell.length_b   1.000
_cell.length_c   1.000
_cell.angle_alpha   90.00
_cell.angle_beta   90.00
_cell.angle_gamma   90.00
#
_symmetry.space_group_name_H-M   'P 1'
#
loop_
_entity.id
_entity.type
_entity.pdbx_description
1 polymer ?
#
loop_
_entity_poly.entity_id
_entity_poly.type
_entity_poly.pdbx_seq_one_letter_code
_entity_poly.pdbx_strand_id
1 'polypeptide(L)'
;MTCFCVQCADIVLLDDNFASLVCGVEEGRLMFENLKKCLLYSLSSNVAELAAFLFSMIAGIPLPLGVLAVLCIDLGTDMLPAVSLAFEESEENLMKRKPRNPDTDHLINEKLIFLSYGQIGLIQAAAGFFTYFVIMAENGFWPERLISKFEKYLMKKKYLIMHKKIF
;
A
#
# COMPACT_ATOMS: atom_id res chain seq x y z
N MET A 1 30.65 -37.34 3.97
CA MET A 1 29.32 -37.36 4.63
C MET A 1 28.80 -35.95 4.96
N THR A 2 29.64 -35.03 5.35
CA THR A 2 29.31 -33.63 5.66
C THR A 2 28.70 -32.83 4.48
N CYS A 3 29.17 -33.07 3.26
CA CYS A 3 28.70 -32.32 2.07
C CYS A 3 27.22 -32.57 1.73
N PHE A 4 26.71 -33.78 1.98
CA PHE A 4 25.31 -34.13 1.71
C PHE A 4 24.34 -33.51 2.74
N CYS A 5 24.75 -33.45 4.01
CA CYS A 5 23.94 -32.81 5.06
C CYS A 5 23.80 -31.30 4.83
N VAL A 6 24.86 -30.65 4.37
CA VAL A 6 24.85 -29.22 4.05
C VAL A 6 23.91 -28.89 2.86
N GLN A 7 23.84 -29.80 1.87
CA GLN A 7 22.96 -29.62 0.71
C GLN A 7 21.47 -29.83 1.02
N CYS A 8 21.17 -30.58 2.09
CA CYS A 8 19.77 -30.84 2.52
C CYS A 8 19.31 -29.93 3.66
N ALA A 9 20.18 -29.10 4.19
CA ALA A 9 19.84 -28.18 5.29
C ALA A 9 19.34 -26.86 4.78
N ASP A 10 18.23 -26.35 5.35
CA ASP A 10 17.71 -25.03 5.06
C ASP A 10 18.53 -23.91 5.71
N ILE A 11 19.21 -24.20 6.83
CA ILE A 11 20.09 -23.27 7.55
C ILE A 11 21.41 -23.98 7.85
N VAL A 12 22.51 -23.32 7.54
CA VAL A 12 23.89 -23.80 7.82
C VAL A 12 24.58 -22.80 8.74
N LEU A 13 25.02 -23.25 9.92
CA LEU A 13 25.82 -22.48 10.84
C LEU A 13 27.29 -22.52 10.44
N LEU A 14 27.93 -21.40 10.23
CA LEU A 14 29.35 -21.29 9.87
C LEU A 14 30.27 -21.37 11.07
N ASP A 15 29.78 -21.02 12.25
CA ASP A 15 30.51 -20.93 13.52
C ASP A 15 30.27 -22.14 14.45
N ASP A 16 29.46 -23.10 14.04
CA ASP A 16 29.08 -24.31 14.79
C ASP A 16 28.56 -24.00 16.23
N ASN A 17 28.06 -22.79 16.44
CA ASN A 17 27.58 -22.32 17.74
C ASN A 17 26.05 -22.34 17.82
N PHE A 18 25.48 -23.09 18.75
CA PHE A 18 24.03 -23.14 18.97
C PHE A 18 23.43 -21.80 19.45
N ALA A 19 24.21 -20.91 20.05
CA ALA A 19 23.75 -19.57 20.40
C ALA A 19 23.37 -18.75 19.17
N SER A 20 24.08 -18.92 18.06
CA SER A 20 23.78 -18.30 16.78
C SER A 20 22.46 -18.78 16.18
N LEU A 21 22.05 -20.01 16.49
CA LEU A 21 20.73 -20.54 16.10
C LEU A 21 19.59 -19.76 16.80
N VAL A 22 19.76 -19.48 18.10
CA VAL A 22 18.77 -18.72 18.88
C VAL A 22 18.63 -17.30 18.33
N CYS A 23 19.74 -16.65 18.03
CA CYS A 23 19.77 -15.33 17.39
C CYS A 23 19.08 -15.37 16.00
N GLY A 24 19.37 -16.40 15.20
CA GLY A 24 18.72 -16.60 13.90
C GLY A 24 17.19 -16.78 13.99
N VAL A 25 16.71 -17.47 15.02
CA VAL A 25 15.27 -17.62 15.28
C VAL A 25 14.65 -16.30 15.70
N GLU A 26 15.34 -15.51 16.51
CA GLU A 26 14.90 -14.16 16.94
C GLU A 26 14.75 -13.23 15.72
N GLU A 27 15.77 -13.15 14.89
CA GLU A 27 15.76 -12.37 13.65
C GLU A 27 14.68 -12.86 12.67
N GLY A 28 14.49 -14.16 12.52
CA GLY A 28 13.43 -14.71 11.68
C GLY A 28 12.02 -14.34 12.16
N ARG A 29 11.79 -14.26 13.47
CA ARG A 29 10.52 -13.79 14.04
C ARG A 29 10.32 -12.29 13.81
N LEU A 30 11.39 -11.50 13.96
CA LEU A 30 11.41 -10.08 13.68
C LEU A 30 11.05 -9.79 12.23
N MET A 31 11.71 -10.47 11.30
CA MET A 31 11.42 -10.34 9.85
C MET A 31 9.96 -10.65 9.54
N PHE A 32 9.38 -11.66 10.17
CA PHE A 32 7.98 -12.03 9.94
C PHE A 32 7.00 -10.93 10.45
N GLU A 33 7.27 -10.32 11.60
CA GLU A 33 6.46 -9.22 12.12
C GLU A 33 6.58 -7.97 11.26
N ASN A 34 7.79 -7.60 10.89
CA ASN A 34 8.04 -6.44 10.04
C ASN A 34 7.42 -6.61 8.64
N LEU A 35 7.50 -7.82 8.07
CA LEU A 35 6.84 -8.14 6.81
C LEU A 35 5.32 -7.99 6.91
N LYS A 36 4.72 -8.37 8.03
CA LYS A 36 3.29 -8.20 8.29
C LYS A 36 2.89 -6.72 8.37
N LYS A 37 3.70 -5.87 9.02
CA LYS A 37 3.51 -4.41 9.08
C LYS A 37 3.64 -3.79 7.68
N CYS A 38 4.65 -4.19 6.92
CA CYS A 38 4.87 -3.74 5.55
C CYS A 38 3.69 -4.11 4.62
N LEU A 39 3.18 -5.33 4.73
CA LEU A 39 2.00 -5.76 3.98
C LEU A 39 0.75 -4.96 4.36
N LEU A 40 0.54 -4.70 5.65
CA LEU A 40 -0.58 -3.87 6.10
C LEU A 40 -0.54 -2.48 5.46
N TYR A 41 0.63 -1.85 5.45
CA TYR A 41 0.85 -0.54 4.85
C TYR A 41 0.59 -0.55 3.34
N SER A 42 1.23 -1.45 2.59
CA SER A 42 1.04 -1.58 1.15
C SER A 42 -0.41 -1.87 0.75
N LEU A 43 -1.09 -2.76 1.47
CA LEU A 43 -2.49 -3.08 1.18
C LEU A 43 -3.41 -1.89 1.42
N SER A 44 -3.18 -1.09 2.47
CA SER A 44 -3.99 0.08 2.77
C SER A 44 -3.86 1.18 1.71
N SER A 45 -2.64 1.42 1.22
CA SER A 45 -2.35 2.38 0.15
C SER A 45 -3.05 2.00 -1.16
N ASN A 46 -2.88 0.77 -1.61
CA ASN A 46 -3.50 0.26 -2.84
C ASN A 46 -5.04 0.36 -2.84
N VAL A 47 -5.67 0.18 -1.68
CA VAL A 47 -7.14 0.32 -1.56
C VAL A 47 -7.61 1.74 -1.83
N ALA A 48 -6.91 2.73 -1.30
CA ALA A 48 -7.25 4.13 -1.52
C ALA A 48 -7.20 4.49 -3.02
N GLU A 49 -6.19 3.99 -3.73
CA GLU A 49 -6.05 4.20 -5.17
C GLU A 49 -7.13 3.50 -5.99
N LEU A 50 -7.39 2.22 -5.69
CA LEU A 50 -8.46 1.47 -6.34
C LEU A 50 -9.84 2.09 -6.08
N ALA A 51 -10.11 2.55 -4.86
CA ALA A 51 -11.36 3.22 -4.52
C ALA A 51 -11.53 4.52 -5.32
N ALA A 52 -10.46 5.31 -5.47
CA ALA A 52 -10.47 6.53 -6.27
C ALA A 52 -10.79 6.24 -7.74
N PHE A 53 -10.17 5.19 -8.29
CA PHE A 53 -10.41 4.77 -9.67
C PHE A 53 -11.84 4.27 -9.89
N LEU A 54 -12.33 3.36 -9.04
CA LEU A 54 -13.69 2.81 -9.13
C LEU A 54 -14.75 3.91 -8.97
N PHE A 55 -14.57 4.80 -8.01
CA PHE A 55 -15.51 5.90 -7.81
C PHE A 55 -15.55 6.85 -9.00
N SER A 56 -14.40 7.17 -9.61
CA SER A 56 -14.37 8.02 -10.80
C SER A 56 -15.09 7.38 -11.97
N MET A 57 -15.00 6.06 -12.14
CA MET A 57 -15.75 5.33 -13.18
C MET A 57 -17.26 5.34 -12.93
N ILE A 58 -17.68 5.06 -11.69
CA ILE A 58 -19.11 4.98 -11.34
C ILE A 58 -19.78 6.37 -11.41
N ALA A 59 -19.10 7.39 -10.89
CA ALA A 59 -19.62 8.75 -10.86
C ALA A 59 -19.46 9.50 -12.19
N GLY A 60 -18.74 8.94 -13.16
CA GLY A 60 -18.43 9.62 -14.43
C GLY A 60 -17.59 10.88 -14.26
N ILE A 61 -16.75 10.91 -13.22
CA ILE A 61 -15.88 12.04 -12.89
C ILE A 61 -14.51 11.79 -13.53
N PRO A 62 -13.75 12.84 -13.90
CA PRO A 62 -12.40 12.68 -14.42
C PRO A 62 -11.52 11.98 -13.40
N LEU A 63 -10.66 11.11 -13.90
CA LEU A 63 -9.66 10.44 -13.08
C LEU A 63 -8.83 11.47 -12.32
N PRO A 64 -8.78 11.37 -10.99
CA PRO A 64 -8.04 12.31 -10.16
C PRO A 64 -6.53 12.24 -10.42
N LEU A 65 -6.02 11.06 -10.74
CA LEU A 65 -4.62 10.80 -11.00
C LEU A 65 -4.43 10.10 -12.34
N GLY A 66 -3.46 10.56 -13.11
CA GLY A 66 -3.01 9.87 -14.32
C GLY A 66 -2.16 8.64 -13.96
N VAL A 67 -2.12 7.64 -14.83
CA VAL A 67 -1.35 6.39 -14.63
C VAL A 67 0.12 6.66 -14.27
N LEU A 68 0.73 7.66 -14.89
CA LEU A 68 2.12 8.03 -14.64
C LEU A 68 2.31 8.65 -13.25
N ALA A 69 1.32 9.39 -12.76
CA ALA A 69 1.34 9.97 -11.41
C ALA A 69 1.18 8.88 -10.34
N VAL A 70 0.29 7.91 -10.56
CA VAL A 70 0.13 6.73 -9.67
C VAL A 70 1.44 5.97 -9.58
N LEU A 71 2.08 5.67 -10.72
CA LEU A 71 3.38 4.98 -10.74
C LEU A 71 4.48 5.75 -9.98
N CYS A 72 4.51 7.08 -10.09
CA CYS A 72 5.47 7.91 -9.34
C CYS A 72 5.19 7.91 -7.83
N ILE A 73 3.92 7.85 -7.44
CA ILE A 73 3.53 7.76 -6.03
C ILE A 73 3.95 6.40 -5.47
N ASP A 74 3.60 5.30 -6.15
CA ASP A 74 3.96 3.95 -5.72
C ASP A 74 5.46 3.76 -5.54
N LEU A 75 6.26 4.17 -6.54
CA LEU A 75 7.71 4.03 -6.49
C LEU A 75 8.39 5.03 -5.55
N GLY A 76 7.93 6.27 -5.53
CA GLY A 76 8.60 7.33 -4.78
C GLY A 76 8.14 7.46 -3.34
N THR A 77 6.85 7.34 -3.10
CA THR A 77 6.25 7.66 -1.78
C THR A 77 5.96 6.39 -0.97
N ASP A 78 5.47 5.31 -1.60
CA ASP A 78 5.06 4.12 -0.88
C ASP A 78 6.20 3.15 -0.64
N MET A 79 7.16 3.06 -1.56
CA MET A 79 8.29 2.15 -1.43
C MET A 79 9.23 2.52 -0.27
N LEU A 80 9.49 3.81 -0.05
CA LEU A 80 10.41 4.26 0.99
C LEU A 80 9.93 3.93 2.42
N PRO A 81 8.67 4.21 2.83
CA PRO A 81 8.17 3.79 4.13
C PRO A 81 8.07 2.27 4.28
N ALA A 82 7.72 1.54 3.22
CA ALA A 82 7.67 0.08 3.25
C ALA A 82 9.03 -0.54 3.54
N VAL A 83 10.10 -0.01 2.93
CA VAL A 83 11.48 -0.42 3.23
C VAL A 83 11.89 -0.04 4.65
N SER A 84 11.49 1.15 5.11
CA SER A 84 11.77 1.58 6.49
C SER A 84 11.13 0.66 7.54
N LEU A 85 9.90 0.20 7.30
CA LEU A 85 9.22 -0.77 8.16
C LEU A 85 9.92 -2.14 8.22
N ALA A 86 10.65 -2.52 7.18
CA ALA A 86 11.42 -3.76 7.17
C ALA A 86 12.63 -3.73 8.13
N PHE A 87 13.14 -2.54 8.43
CA PHE A 87 14.28 -2.33 9.34
C PHE A 87 13.87 -1.90 10.76
N GLU A 88 12.59 -2.05 11.11
CA GLU A 88 12.11 -1.70 12.44
C GLU A 88 12.69 -2.66 13.51
N GLU A 89 13.08 -2.12 14.65
CA GLU A 89 13.65 -2.90 15.75
C GLU A 89 12.63 -3.82 16.41
N SER A 90 13.12 -4.89 17.05
CA SER A 90 12.28 -5.91 17.68
C SER A 90 11.52 -5.36 18.90
N GLU A 91 10.26 -5.76 19.04
CA GLU A 91 9.52 -5.54 20.29
C GLU A 91 10.07 -6.43 21.42
N GLU A 92 10.12 -5.89 22.65
CA GLU A 92 10.78 -6.52 23.82
C GLU A 92 10.30 -7.95 24.18
N ASN A 93 9.23 -8.46 23.63
CA ASN A 93 8.65 -9.74 24.02
C ASN A 93 8.60 -10.79 22.89
N LEU A 94 9.39 -10.61 21.82
CA LEU A 94 9.33 -11.46 20.64
C LEU A 94 9.64 -12.93 20.95
N MET A 95 10.66 -13.20 21.78
CA MET A 95 11.06 -14.56 22.16
C MET A 95 10.16 -15.22 23.22
N LYS A 96 9.40 -14.42 23.96
CA LYS A 96 8.45 -14.94 24.98
C LYS A 96 7.13 -15.44 24.38
N ARG A 97 6.86 -15.10 23.12
CA ARG A 97 5.64 -15.56 22.41
C ARG A 97 5.79 -17.03 22.01
N LYS A 98 4.67 -17.74 22.02
CA LYS A 98 4.63 -19.14 21.53
C LYS A 98 5.11 -19.20 20.08
N PRO A 99 5.77 -20.32 19.66
CA PRO A 99 6.12 -20.51 18.28
C PRO A 99 4.90 -20.46 17.38
N ARG A 100 5.08 -19.93 16.18
CA ARG A 100 4.03 -19.82 15.16
C ARG A 100 3.60 -21.22 14.71
N ASN A 101 2.31 -21.42 14.57
CA ASN A 101 1.77 -22.62 13.93
C ASN A 101 1.58 -22.31 12.42
N PRO A 102 2.29 -22.98 11.51
CA PRO A 102 2.22 -22.71 10.07
C PRO A 102 0.82 -22.93 9.48
N ASP A 103 0.01 -23.80 10.07
CA ASP A 103 -1.31 -24.16 9.56
C ASP A 103 -2.39 -23.13 9.94
N THR A 104 -2.21 -22.38 11.03
CA THR A 104 -3.22 -21.43 11.54
C THR A 104 -2.79 -19.98 11.47
N ASP A 105 -1.47 -19.72 11.55
CA ASP A 105 -0.92 -18.36 11.59
C ASP A 105 -0.45 -17.93 10.21
N HIS A 106 -1.40 -17.60 9.33
CA HIS A 106 -1.08 -17.04 8.03
C HIS A 106 -0.58 -15.60 8.13
N LEU A 107 0.29 -15.22 7.20
CA LEU A 107 0.83 -13.87 7.09
C LEU A 107 -0.30 -12.85 6.89
N ILE A 108 -1.27 -13.21 6.06
CA ILE A 108 -2.47 -12.43 5.79
C ILE A 108 -3.63 -13.07 6.53
N ASN A 109 -4.05 -12.43 7.63
CA ASN A 109 -5.21 -12.83 8.42
C ASN A 109 -6.42 -11.97 8.05
N GLU A 110 -7.63 -12.53 8.23
CA GLU A 110 -8.90 -11.79 8.04
C GLU A 110 -8.93 -10.46 8.83
N LYS A 111 -8.37 -10.47 10.04
CA LYS A 111 -8.24 -9.25 10.86
C LYS A 111 -7.35 -8.19 10.21
N LEU A 112 -6.25 -8.61 9.58
CA LEU A 112 -5.34 -7.71 8.87
C LEU A 112 -6.01 -7.12 7.63
N ILE A 113 -6.73 -7.94 6.88
CA ILE A 113 -7.51 -7.51 5.72
C ILE A 113 -8.57 -6.49 6.16
N PHE A 114 -9.36 -6.81 7.18
CA PHE A 114 -10.38 -5.89 7.68
C PHE A 114 -9.80 -4.56 8.17
N LEU A 115 -8.66 -4.59 8.84
CA LEU A 115 -7.98 -3.38 9.31
C LEU A 115 -7.47 -2.53 8.14
N SER A 116 -6.77 -3.14 7.17
CA SER A 116 -6.18 -2.42 6.04
C SER A 116 -7.25 -1.89 5.06
N TYR A 117 -8.19 -2.75 4.67
CA TYR A 117 -9.22 -2.38 3.68
C TYR A 117 -10.39 -1.61 4.30
N GLY A 118 -10.93 -2.11 5.41
CA GLY A 118 -12.13 -1.55 6.01
C GLY A 118 -11.90 -0.29 6.81
N GLN A 119 -10.81 -0.20 7.54
CA GLN A 119 -10.57 0.92 8.44
C GLN A 119 -9.59 1.94 7.85
N ILE A 120 -8.36 1.54 7.60
CA ILE A 120 -7.32 2.47 7.15
C ILE A 120 -7.56 2.91 5.69
N GLY A 121 -7.79 1.97 4.80
CA GLY A 121 -8.01 2.25 3.38
C GLY A 121 -9.24 3.12 3.12
N LEU A 122 -10.34 2.90 3.87
CA LEU A 122 -11.55 3.72 3.74
C LEU A 122 -11.33 5.16 4.21
N ILE A 123 -10.64 5.36 5.34
CA ILE A 123 -10.32 6.70 5.87
C ILE A 123 -9.42 7.44 4.87
N GLN A 124 -8.40 6.76 4.35
CA GLN A 124 -7.46 7.32 3.38
C GLN A 124 -8.17 7.69 2.06
N ALA A 125 -9.03 6.82 1.55
CA ALA A 125 -9.85 7.09 0.37
C ALA A 125 -10.77 8.30 0.60
N ALA A 126 -11.46 8.39 1.74
CA ALA A 126 -12.33 9.50 2.07
C ALA A 126 -11.57 10.83 2.15
N ALA A 127 -10.39 10.85 2.75
CA ALA A 127 -9.53 12.02 2.82
C ALA A 127 -9.05 12.46 1.41
N GLY A 128 -8.67 11.50 0.57
CA GLY A 128 -8.28 11.75 -0.82
C GLY A 128 -9.42 12.35 -1.65
N PHE A 129 -10.63 11.81 -1.53
CA PHE A 129 -11.82 12.37 -2.19
C PHE A 129 -12.18 13.75 -1.70
N PHE A 130 -12.13 13.97 -0.39
CA PHE A 130 -12.38 15.28 0.17
C PHE A 130 -11.43 16.34 -0.42
N THR A 131 -10.13 16.05 -0.44
CA THR A 131 -9.11 16.91 -1.04
C THR A 131 -9.37 17.16 -2.53
N TYR A 132 -9.72 16.12 -3.27
CA TYR A 132 -10.05 16.22 -4.68
C TYR A 132 -11.24 17.16 -4.92
N PHE A 133 -12.32 17.01 -4.18
CA PHE A 133 -13.51 17.87 -4.32
C PHE A 133 -13.24 19.31 -3.92
N VAL A 134 -12.43 19.55 -2.89
CA VAL A 134 -12.03 20.90 -2.48
C VAL A 134 -11.26 21.59 -3.61
N ILE A 135 -10.24 20.94 -4.15
CA ILE A 135 -9.43 21.50 -5.25
C ILE A 135 -10.29 21.77 -6.49
N MET A 136 -11.22 20.87 -6.82
CA MET A 136 -12.14 21.07 -7.92
C MET A 136 -13.09 22.23 -7.69
N ALA A 137 -13.61 22.40 -6.47
CA ALA A 137 -14.50 23.51 -6.09
C ALA A 137 -13.77 24.87 -6.19
N GLU A 138 -12.54 24.96 -5.72
CA GLU A 138 -11.69 26.15 -5.84
C GLU A 138 -11.42 26.54 -7.29
N ASN A 139 -11.32 25.56 -8.19
CA ASN A 139 -11.18 25.77 -9.62
C ASN A 139 -12.52 26.07 -10.34
N GLY A 140 -13.61 26.24 -9.59
CA GLY A 140 -14.94 26.57 -10.12
C GLY A 140 -15.76 25.38 -10.61
N PHE A 141 -15.33 24.15 -10.31
CA PHE A 141 -16.06 22.93 -10.66
C PHE A 141 -16.80 22.38 -9.43
N TRP A 142 -18.02 22.82 -9.23
CA TRP A 142 -18.88 22.33 -8.15
C TRP A 142 -19.24 20.85 -8.34
N PRO A 143 -19.29 20.03 -7.27
CA PRO A 143 -19.54 18.60 -7.34
C PRO A 143 -20.85 18.23 -8.05
N GLU A 144 -21.89 19.02 -7.90
CA GLU A 144 -23.18 18.82 -8.60
C GLU A 144 -23.07 18.89 -10.12
N ARG A 145 -22.09 19.62 -10.65
CA ARG A 145 -21.86 19.77 -12.10
C ARG A 145 -20.84 18.77 -12.64
N LEU A 146 -20.07 18.14 -11.77
CA LEU A 146 -19.11 17.11 -12.13
C LEU A 146 -19.79 15.76 -12.41
N ILE A 147 -20.80 15.41 -11.61
CA ILE A 147 -21.52 14.15 -11.75
C ILE A 147 -22.34 14.18 -13.04
N SER A 148 -22.10 13.24 -13.95
CA SER A 148 -22.89 13.02 -15.18
C SER A 148 -22.74 14.03 -16.34
N LYS A 149 -22.00 15.12 -16.25
CA LYS A 149 -21.88 16.12 -17.34
C LYS A 149 -20.45 16.41 -17.78
N PHE A 150 -19.49 15.65 -17.30
CA PHE A 150 -18.06 15.94 -17.49
C PHE A 150 -17.59 15.89 -18.94
N GLU A 151 -18.07 14.98 -19.75
CA GLU A 151 -17.72 14.92 -21.18
C GLU A 151 -18.10 16.22 -21.92
N LYS A 152 -19.25 16.77 -21.60
CA LYS A 152 -19.70 18.05 -22.20
C LYS A 152 -18.83 19.23 -21.80
N TYR A 153 -18.28 19.22 -20.55
CA TYR A 153 -17.40 20.29 -20.05
C TYR A 153 -15.99 20.20 -20.60
N LEU A 154 -15.43 18.98 -20.74
CA LEU A 154 -14.12 18.79 -21.39
C LEU A 154 -14.14 19.20 -22.86
N MET A 155 -15.17 18.88 -23.57
CA MET A 155 -15.34 19.31 -24.98
C MET A 155 -15.39 20.84 -25.06
N LYS A 156 -16.16 21.48 -24.18
CA LYS A 156 -16.28 22.94 -24.15
C LYS A 156 -14.97 23.63 -23.75
N LYS A 157 -14.22 23.08 -22.79
CA LYS A 157 -12.92 23.62 -22.38
C LYS A 157 -11.84 23.41 -23.45
N LYS A 158 -11.84 22.27 -24.12
CA LYS A 158 -10.96 21.98 -25.24
C LYS A 158 -11.22 22.93 -26.42
N TYR A 159 -12.47 23.22 -26.72
CA TYR A 159 -12.85 24.24 -27.71
C TYR A 159 -12.41 25.64 -27.31
N LEU A 160 -12.54 26.03 -26.04
CA LEU A 160 -12.14 27.35 -25.54
C LEU A 160 -10.62 27.54 -25.55
N ILE A 161 -9.85 26.48 -25.23
CA ILE A 161 -8.38 26.50 -25.26
C ILE A 161 -7.87 26.53 -26.69
N MET A 162 -8.50 25.79 -27.60
CA MET A 162 -8.17 25.85 -29.03
C MET A 162 -8.48 27.22 -29.64
N HIS A 163 -9.61 27.80 -29.28
CA HIS A 163 -9.99 29.14 -29.74
C HIS A 163 -9.05 30.24 -29.22
N LYS A 164 -8.51 30.07 -27.99
CA LYS A 164 -7.53 30.99 -27.38
C LYS A 164 -6.10 30.84 -27.93
N LYS A 165 -5.81 29.72 -28.63
CA LYS A 165 -4.51 29.49 -29.30
C LYS A 165 -4.47 29.91 -30.77
N ILE A 166 -5.64 30.26 -31.33
CA ILE A 166 -5.79 30.64 -32.76
C ILE A 166 -5.96 32.19 -32.90
N PHE A 167 -6.22 32.88 -31.81
CA PHE A 167 -6.20 34.33 -31.72
C PHE A 167 -5.13 34.78 -30.71
#